data_2ad9cc6cd5ce6e7d009dd0a79c782b08
#
_entry.id   2ad9cc6cd5ce6e7d009dd0a79c782b08
#
_cell.length_a   1.000
_cell.length_b   1.000
_cell.length_c   1.000
_cell.angle_alpha   90.00
_cell.angle_beta   90.00
_cell.angle_gamma   90.00
#
_symmetry.space_group_name_H-M   'P 1'
#
loop_
_entity.id
_entity.type
_entity.pdbx_description
1 polymer ?
#
loop_
_entity_poly.entity_id
_entity_poly.type
_entity_poly.pdbx_seq_one_letter_code
_entity_poly.pdbx_strand_id
1 'polypeptide(L)'
;NSPAFGYCATQKIYYFGYKLHAVCGLSGVIHSYDLSPANVHDIHFLKDVKFQFYDCCILGDRAYLSAELQQDLFSSVGIKLEVPYRLNMKNWRPTFKPYAKARKRIETNFSQLCDHFMLFRNYAKQTPGLFTRIIGKISAFTVLQYINYVNNRPIGRVKYALN
;
A
#
# COMPACT_ATOMS: atom_id res chain seq x y z
N ASN A 1 3.54 -17.43 9.60
CA ASN A 1 3.59 -16.08 10.21
C ASN A 1 2.39 -15.93 11.14
N SER A 2 2.64 -15.78 12.44
CA SER A 2 1.58 -15.57 13.46
C SER A 2 1.23 -14.09 13.57
N PRO A 3 -0.02 -13.74 13.96
CA PRO A 3 -0.38 -12.36 14.24
C PRO A 3 0.41 -11.84 15.44
N ALA A 4 0.64 -10.53 15.51
CA ALA A 4 1.41 -9.89 16.55
C ALA A 4 0.79 -8.57 17.00
N PHE A 5 1.22 -8.05 18.16
CA PHE A 5 0.86 -6.71 18.59
C PHE A 5 1.66 -5.66 17.82
N GLY A 6 0.98 -4.63 17.33
CA GLY A 6 1.55 -3.47 16.69
C GLY A 6 0.99 -2.17 17.26
N TYR A 7 1.61 -1.07 16.92
CA TYR A 7 1.18 0.27 17.33
C TYR A 7 0.90 1.15 16.12
N CYS A 8 -0.31 1.71 16.06
CA CYS A 8 -0.68 2.70 15.05
C CYS A 8 -0.42 4.10 15.59
N ALA A 9 0.68 4.74 15.16
CA ALA A 9 1.08 6.05 15.64
C ALA A 9 0.07 7.17 15.31
N THR A 10 -0.62 7.07 14.18
CA THR A 10 -1.61 8.06 13.74
C THR A 10 -2.86 8.04 14.63
N GLN A 11 -3.32 6.85 15.02
CA GLN A 11 -4.49 6.67 15.87
C GLN A 11 -4.14 6.55 17.37
N LYS A 12 -2.85 6.44 17.70
CA LYS A 12 -2.33 6.25 19.06
C LYS A 12 -2.93 5.01 19.77
N ILE A 13 -3.15 3.93 19.01
CA ILE A 13 -3.71 2.69 19.53
C ILE A 13 -2.79 1.50 19.29
N TYR A 14 -2.84 0.54 20.22
CA TYR A 14 -2.29 -0.80 20.00
C TYR A 14 -3.35 -1.68 19.34
N TYR A 15 -2.92 -2.54 18.43
CA TYR A 15 -3.79 -3.53 17.79
C TYR A 15 -3.06 -4.86 17.65
N PHE A 16 -3.82 -5.94 17.55
CA PHE A 16 -3.30 -7.28 17.33
C PHE A 16 -3.70 -7.77 15.95
N GLY A 17 -2.73 -8.26 15.16
CA GLY A 17 -3.02 -8.80 13.83
C GLY A 17 -1.91 -8.59 12.81
N TYR A 18 -2.30 -8.11 11.64
CA TYR A 18 -1.45 -7.94 10.47
C TYR A 18 -1.56 -6.52 9.90
N LYS A 19 -0.53 -6.12 9.15
CA LYS A 19 -0.54 -4.94 8.27
C LYS A 19 -0.69 -5.38 6.84
N LEU A 20 -1.52 -4.68 6.08
CA LEU A 20 -1.61 -4.82 4.63
C LEU A 20 -0.71 -3.76 3.98
N HIS A 21 0.26 -4.22 3.20
CA HIS A 21 1.08 -3.42 2.32
C HIS A 21 0.55 -3.54 0.89
N ALA A 22 0.61 -2.48 0.10
CA ALA A 22 0.22 -2.54 -1.31
C ALA A 22 0.98 -1.51 -2.15
N VAL A 23 1.26 -1.86 -3.40
CA VAL A 23 1.74 -0.95 -4.44
C VAL A 23 0.65 -0.79 -5.48
N CYS A 24 0.30 0.44 -5.80
CA CYS A 24 -0.67 0.72 -6.86
C CYS A 24 -0.11 1.71 -7.88
N GLY A 25 -0.56 1.59 -9.12
CA GLY A 25 -0.28 2.56 -10.17
C GLY A 25 -1.08 3.86 -10.03
N LEU A 26 -0.81 4.84 -10.88
CA LEU A 26 -1.50 6.13 -10.88
C LEU A 26 -3.00 6.01 -11.19
N SER A 27 -3.42 4.98 -11.91
CA SER A 27 -4.83 4.64 -12.16
C SER A 27 -5.55 4.14 -10.91
N GLY A 28 -4.80 3.66 -9.89
CA GLY A 28 -5.32 3.02 -8.69
C GLY A 28 -5.37 1.50 -8.77
N VAL A 29 -4.89 0.88 -9.85
CA VAL A 29 -4.79 -0.58 -9.94
C VAL A 29 -3.72 -1.07 -8.98
N ILE A 30 -4.04 -2.06 -8.16
CA ILE A 30 -3.11 -2.69 -7.22
C ILE A 30 -2.25 -3.69 -8.01
N HIS A 31 -0.94 -3.48 -8.01
CA HIS A 31 0.03 -4.34 -8.71
C HIS A 31 0.67 -5.37 -7.80
N SER A 32 0.82 -5.04 -6.52
CA SER A 32 1.41 -5.92 -5.52
C SER A 32 0.81 -5.64 -4.16
N TYR A 33 0.71 -6.66 -3.33
CA TYR A 33 0.33 -6.55 -1.93
C TYR A 33 0.94 -7.68 -1.10
N ASP A 34 1.09 -7.43 0.19
CA ASP A 34 1.56 -8.41 1.17
C ASP A 34 0.94 -8.15 2.55
N LEU A 35 0.92 -9.18 3.39
CA LEU A 35 0.45 -9.16 4.77
C LEU A 35 1.60 -9.52 5.71
N SER A 36 2.07 -8.55 6.48
CA SER A 36 3.06 -8.78 7.53
C SER A 36 2.44 -8.74 8.92
N PRO A 37 2.98 -9.50 9.91
CA PRO A 37 2.61 -9.32 11.31
C PRO A 37 2.74 -7.87 11.77
N ALA A 38 1.86 -7.42 12.67
CA ALA A 38 1.76 -6.00 13.04
C ALA A 38 3.04 -5.43 13.68
N ASN A 39 3.91 -6.25 14.26
CA ASN A 39 5.21 -5.85 14.83
C ASN A 39 6.34 -5.75 13.81
N VAL A 40 6.18 -6.27 12.59
CA VAL A 40 7.21 -6.20 11.54
C VAL A 40 7.30 -4.77 11.02
N HIS A 41 8.51 -4.23 10.88
CA HIS A 41 8.69 -2.88 10.36
C HIS A 41 8.35 -2.81 8.87
N ASP A 42 7.66 -1.77 8.44
CA ASP A 42 7.14 -1.62 7.06
C ASP A 42 8.23 -1.69 5.99
N ILE A 43 9.46 -1.32 6.35
CA ILE A 43 10.62 -1.34 5.46
C ILE A 43 10.92 -2.74 4.88
N HIS A 44 10.53 -3.82 5.60
CA HIS A 44 10.76 -5.18 5.12
C HIS A 44 9.97 -5.50 3.84
N PHE A 45 8.78 -4.92 3.67
CA PHE A 45 8.02 -5.05 2.44
C PHE A 45 8.79 -4.54 1.21
N LEU A 46 9.56 -3.45 1.35
CA LEU A 46 10.33 -2.91 0.23
C LEU A 46 11.49 -3.81 -0.21
N LYS A 47 11.99 -4.70 0.65
CA LYS A 47 13.01 -5.69 0.26
C LYS A 47 12.46 -6.69 -0.76
N ASP A 48 11.16 -6.98 -0.70
CA ASP A 48 10.50 -7.90 -1.61
C ASP A 48 10.03 -7.20 -2.90
N VAL A 49 9.83 -5.89 -2.85
CA VAL A 49 9.43 -5.06 -4.00
C VAL A 49 10.44 -5.12 -5.14
N LYS A 50 11.74 -5.21 -4.85
CA LYS A 50 12.79 -5.32 -5.87
C LYS A 50 12.74 -6.58 -6.74
N PHE A 51 12.02 -7.61 -6.32
CA PHE A 51 11.80 -8.82 -7.11
C PHE A 51 10.60 -8.72 -8.06
N GLN A 52 9.82 -7.65 -7.94
CA GLN A 52 8.55 -7.47 -8.67
C GLN A 52 8.57 -6.25 -9.59
N PHE A 53 9.43 -5.26 -9.32
CA PHE A 53 9.50 -3.99 -10.04
C PHE A 53 10.95 -3.64 -10.39
N TYR A 54 11.13 -2.90 -11.47
CA TYR A 54 12.42 -2.38 -11.94
C TYR A 54 12.19 -1.09 -12.74
N ASP A 55 13.22 -0.27 -12.85
CA ASP A 55 13.26 0.97 -13.66
C ASP A 55 12.03 1.88 -13.46
N CYS A 56 11.64 2.10 -12.21
CA CYS A 56 10.45 2.89 -11.89
C CYS A 56 10.65 3.82 -10.68
N CYS A 57 9.68 4.73 -10.49
CA CYS A 57 9.61 5.56 -9.30
C CYS A 57 8.49 5.06 -8.38
N ILE A 58 8.85 4.70 -7.15
CA ILE A 58 7.90 4.31 -6.10
C ILE A 58 7.76 5.45 -5.09
N LEU A 59 6.52 5.84 -4.80
CA LEU A 59 6.18 6.87 -3.84
C LEU A 59 5.75 6.22 -2.53
N GLY A 60 6.57 6.35 -1.50
CA GLY A 60 6.33 5.75 -0.19
C GLY A 60 5.87 6.76 0.87
N ASP A 61 5.50 6.22 2.05
CA ASP A 61 5.29 6.98 3.27
C ASP A 61 6.64 7.18 4.00
N ARG A 62 6.65 8.05 5.02
CA ARG A 62 7.81 8.31 5.89
C ARG A 62 8.30 7.06 6.63
N ALA A 63 7.44 6.06 6.85
CA ALA A 63 7.81 4.79 7.44
C ALA A 63 8.84 4.00 6.61
N TYR A 64 8.93 4.30 5.30
CA TYR A 64 9.86 3.68 4.36
C TYR A 64 11.17 4.47 4.19
N LEU A 65 11.42 5.50 5.00
CA LEU A 65 12.62 6.33 4.90
C LEU A 65 13.85 5.56 5.42
N SER A 66 14.71 5.14 4.50
CA SER A 66 16.01 4.51 4.75
C SER A 66 16.95 4.81 3.61
N ALA A 67 18.05 5.53 3.90
CA ALA A 67 19.05 5.86 2.88
C ALA A 67 19.69 4.61 2.28
N GLU A 68 20.00 3.62 3.09
CA GLU A 68 20.58 2.35 2.68
C GLU A 68 19.65 1.60 1.68
N LEU A 69 18.37 1.48 2.04
CA LEU A 69 17.40 0.80 1.18
C LEU A 69 17.12 1.58 -0.11
N GLN A 70 17.06 2.92 -0.05
CA GLN A 70 16.91 3.76 -1.24
C GLN A 70 18.08 3.56 -2.20
N GLN A 71 19.30 3.47 -1.66
CA GLN A 71 20.52 3.18 -2.43
C GLN A 71 20.48 1.76 -3.03
N ASP A 72 20.14 0.74 -2.24
CA ASP A 72 20.03 -0.65 -2.71
C ASP A 72 19.00 -0.79 -3.83
N LEU A 73 17.81 -0.25 -3.66
CA LEU A 73 16.75 -0.28 -4.67
C LEU A 73 17.17 0.41 -5.98
N PHE A 74 17.86 1.53 -5.87
CA PHE A 74 18.33 2.26 -7.06
C PHE A 74 19.46 1.51 -7.77
N SER A 75 20.47 1.06 -7.02
CA SER A 75 21.66 0.43 -7.63
C SER A 75 21.39 -1.00 -8.14
N SER A 76 20.47 -1.75 -7.52
CA SER A 76 20.20 -3.13 -7.90
C SER A 76 19.16 -3.28 -9.00
N VAL A 77 18.13 -2.45 -9.03
CA VAL A 77 16.96 -2.61 -9.93
C VAL A 77 16.43 -1.30 -10.52
N GLY A 78 17.15 -0.19 -10.39
CA GLY A 78 16.74 1.10 -10.95
C GLY A 78 15.50 1.73 -10.29
N ILE A 79 15.09 1.26 -9.11
CA ILE A 79 13.92 1.81 -8.43
C ILE A 79 14.30 3.08 -7.67
N LYS A 80 13.69 4.20 -8.04
CA LYS A 80 13.78 5.46 -7.31
C LYS A 80 12.69 5.51 -6.24
N LEU A 81 13.03 5.29 -4.97
CA LEU A 81 12.09 5.41 -3.86
C LEU A 81 12.03 6.85 -3.37
N GLU A 82 10.89 7.51 -3.58
CA GLU A 82 10.62 8.87 -3.11
C GLU A 82 9.70 8.84 -1.88
N VAL A 83 10.21 9.39 -0.77
CA VAL A 83 9.49 9.49 0.50
C VAL A 83 9.55 10.92 1.05
N PRO A 84 8.53 11.41 1.76
CA PRO A 84 8.57 12.73 2.37
C PRO A 84 9.62 12.80 3.47
N TYR A 85 10.50 13.80 3.41
CA TYR A 85 11.52 14.03 4.44
C TYR A 85 10.89 14.55 5.74
N ARG A 86 11.52 14.25 6.88
CA ARG A 86 11.15 14.84 8.18
C ARG A 86 11.70 16.26 8.25
N LEU A 87 10.94 17.19 8.84
CA LEU A 87 11.34 18.61 8.94
C LEU A 87 12.67 18.84 9.67
N ASN A 88 13.03 17.95 10.58
CA ASN A 88 14.27 18.01 11.37
C ASN A 88 15.48 17.37 10.68
N MET A 89 15.37 16.92 9.44
CA MET A 89 16.50 16.35 8.70
C MET A 89 17.37 17.47 8.11
N LYS A 90 18.70 17.31 8.18
CA LYS A 90 19.66 18.25 7.57
C LYS A 90 19.43 18.47 6.07
N ASN A 91 19.02 17.42 5.36
CA ASN A 91 18.74 17.43 3.92
C ASN A 91 17.25 17.58 3.61
N TRP A 92 16.50 18.24 4.49
CA TRP A 92 15.08 18.45 4.25
C TRP A 92 14.84 19.20 2.92
N ARG A 93 13.90 18.72 2.16
CA ARG A 93 13.37 19.38 0.96
C ARG A 93 11.85 19.17 0.90
N PRO A 94 11.09 20.12 0.35
CA PRO A 94 9.65 19.97 0.19
C PRO A 94 9.34 18.82 -0.77
N THR A 95 8.28 18.07 -0.48
CA THR A 95 7.81 17.03 -1.40
C THR A 95 7.30 17.66 -2.69
N PHE A 96 7.73 17.14 -3.82
CA PHE A 96 7.26 17.59 -5.12
C PHE A 96 5.73 17.42 -5.22
N LYS A 97 5.00 18.51 -5.49
CA LYS A 97 3.52 18.55 -5.43
C LYS A 97 2.83 17.43 -6.22
N PRO A 98 3.25 17.08 -7.46
CA PRO A 98 2.69 15.95 -8.19
C PRO A 98 2.83 14.62 -7.46
N TYR A 99 3.97 14.37 -6.79
CA TYR A 99 4.19 13.15 -6.00
C TYR A 99 3.26 13.09 -4.78
N ALA A 100 3.08 14.19 -4.08
CA ALA A 100 2.14 14.27 -2.97
C ALA A 100 0.69 13.97 -3.42
N LYS A 101 0.29 14.45 -4.61
CA LYS A 101 -1.01 14.16 -5.22
C LYS A 101 -1.14 12.68 -5.62
N ALA A 102 -0.10 12.13 -6.28
CA ALA A 102 -0.09 10.74 -6.73
C ALA A 102 -0.17 9.75 -5.55
N ARG A 103 0.56 10.01 -4.46
CA ARG A 103 0.54 9.18 -3.24
C ARG A 103 -0.86 9.03 -2.63
N LYS A 104 -1.73 10.02 -2.75
CA LYS A 104 -3.12 9.94 -2.29
C LYS A 104 -3.93 8.83 -2.97
N ARG A 105 -3.44 8.26 -4.07
CA ARG A 105 -4.14 7.18 -4.77
C ARG A 105 -4.25 5.92 -3.92
N ILE A 106 -3.18 5.53 -3.22
CA ILE A 106 -3.21 4.37 -2.34
C ILE A 106 -4.14 4.60 -1.14
N GLU A 107 -4.18 5.82 -0.58
CA GLU A 107 -5.10 6.19 0.49
C GLU A 107 -6.56 6.05 0.03
N THR A 108 -6.86 6.48 -1.21
CA THR A 108 -8.18 6.31 -1.83
C THR A 108 -8.55 4.83 -2.00
N ASN A 109 -7.59 3.98 -2.42
CA ASN A 109 -7.82 2.54 -2.55
C ASN A 109 -8.16 1.91 -1.20
N PHE A 110 -7.39 2.21 -0.15
CA PHE A 110 -7.67 1.69 1.18
C PHE A 110 -9.02 2.16 1.72
N SER A 111 -9.39 3.45 1.52
CA SER A 111 -10.71 3.93 1.88
C SER A 111 -11.81 3.11 1.17
N GLN A 112 -11.74 2.94 -0.15
CA GLN A 112 -12.72 2.15 -0.89
C GLN A 112 -12.78 0.67 -0.45
N LEU A 113 -11.62 0.05 -0.16
CA LEU A 113 -11.56 -1.31 0.38
C LEU A 113 -12.21 -1.41 1.76
N CYS A 114 -12.08 -0.39 2.60
CA CYS A 114 -12.75 -0.33 3.90
C CYS A 114 -14.25 -0.11 3.77
N ASP A 115 -14.66 0.83 2.94
CA ASP A 115 -16.05 1.29 2.83
C ASP A 115 -16.94 0.28 2.06
N HIS A 116 -16.42 -0.25 0.94
CA HIS A 116 -17.21 -1.14 0.07
C HIS A 116 -16.96 -2.63 0.33
N PHE A 117 -15.79 -2.99 0.84
CA PHE A 117 -15.40 -4.40 1.04
C PHE A 117 -15.17 -4.76 2.52
N MET A 118 -15.41 -3.82 3.44
CA MET A 118 -15.24 -4.03 4.89
C MET A 118 -13.86 -4.62 5.24
N LEU A 119 -12.77 -4.03 4.72
CA LEU A 119 -11.41 -4.56 4.85
C LEU A 119 -11.04 -4.87 6.31
N PHE A 120 -11.42 -4.01 7.26
CA PHE A 120 -11.15 -4.22 8.69
C PHE A 120 -12.08 -5.24 9.38
N ARG A 121 -13.23 -5.56 8.79
CA ARG A 121 -14.21 -6.47 9.37
C ARG A 121 -14.11 -7.85 8.74
N ASN A 122 -13.07 -8.60 9.11
CA ASN A 122 -12.82 -9.90 8.48
C ASN A 122 -13.46 -11.08 9.18
N TYR A 123 -13.69 -11.01 10.50
CA TYR A 123 -14.24 -12.10 11.32
C TYR A 123 -13.56 -13.47 11.11
N ALA A 124 -12.31 -13.48 10.64
CA ALA A 124 -11.57 -14.70 10.44
C ALA A 124 -11.03 -15.19 11.78
N LYS A 125 -11.26 -16.47 12.09
CA LYS A 125 -10.79 -17.10 13.32
C LYS A 125 -9.34 -17.61 13.20
N GLN A 126 -8.85 -17.78 11.97
CA GLN A 126 -7.53 -18.35 11.67
C GLN A 126 -6.82 -17.53 10.60
N THR A 127 -5.49 -17.51 10.63
CA THR A 127 -4.63 -16.79 9.67
C THR A 127 -4.91 -17.14 8.20
N PRO A 128 -5.01 -18.44 7.79
CA PRO A 128 -5.33 -18.77 6.40
C PRO A 128 -6.68 -18.19 5.95
N GLY A 129 -7.70 -18.25 6.80
CA GLY A 129 -9.01 -17.68 6.52
C GLY A 129 -8.97 -16.15 6.40
N LEU A 130 -8.11 -15.45 7.18
CA LEU A 130 -7.90 -14.03 7.04
C LEU A 130 -7.28 -13.71 5.66
N PHE A 131 -6.23 -14.41 5.28
CA PHE A 131 -5.53 -14.19 4.03
C PHE A 131 -6.46 -14.43 2.83
N THR A 132 -7.20 -15.53 2.82
CA THR A 132 -8.19 -15.81 1.76
C THR A 132 -9.22 -14.69 1.62
N ARG A 133 -9.71 -14.14 2.74
CA ARG A 133 -10.69 -13.04 2.71
C ARG A 133 -10.07 -11.73 2.22
N ILE A 134 -8.84 -11.40 2.59
CA ILE A 134 -8.14 -10.21 2.09
C ILE A 134 -7.90 -10.33 0.58
N ILE A 135 -7.39 -11.48 0.12
CA ILE A 135 -7.20 -11.77 -1.31
C ILE A 135 -8.51 -11.61 -2.06
N GLY A 136 -9.60 -12.23 -1.59
CA GLY A 136 -10.93 -12.14 -2.22
C GLY A 136 -11.43 -10.70 -2.34
N LYS A 137 -11.20 -9.84 -1.32
CA LYS A 137 -11.59 -8.42 -1.34
C LYS A 137 -10.77 -7.63 -2.36
N ILE A 138 -9.45 -7.85 -2.42
CA ILE A 138 -8.57 -7.19 -3.40
C ILE A 138 -8.92 -7.66 -4.82
N SER A 139 -9.20 -8.94 -5.03
CA SER A 139 -9.61 -9.47 -6.31
C SER A 139 -10.94 -8.87 -6.78
N ALA A 140 -11.93 -8.81 -5.90
CA ALA A 140 -13.23 -8.17 -6.21
C ALA A 140 -13.07 -6.68 -6.52
N PHE A 141 -12.22 -5.96 -5.77
CA PHE A 141 -11.89 -4.57 -6.05
C PHE A 141 -11.28 -4.41 -7.45
N THR A 142 -10.34 -5.28 -7.84
CA THR A 142 -9.70 -5.27 -9.16
C THR A 142 -10.69 -5.60 -10.28
N VAL A 143 -11.62 -6.54 -10.06
CA VAL A 143 -12.70 -6.84 -11.03
C VAL A 143 -13.57 -5.62 -11.27
N LEU A 144 -13.97 -4.88 -10.23
CA LEU A 144 -14.75 -3.65 -10.40
C LEU A 144 -13.95 -2.56 -11.14
N GLN A 145 -12.64 -2.47 -10.91
CA GLN A 145 -11.77 -1.57 -11.68
C GLN A 145 -11.74 -1.97 -13.16
N TYR A 146 -11.67 -3.27 -13.46
CA TYR A 146 -11.74 -3.78 -14.83
C TYR A 146 -13.10 -3.46 -15.50
N ILE A 147 -14.22 -3.64 -14.78
CA ILE A 147 -15.55 -3.28 -15.27
C ILE A 147 -15.61 -1.77 -15.62
N ASN A 148 -15.05 -0.91 -14.77
CA ASN A 148 -14.94 0.52 -15.08
C ASN A 148 -14.10 0.77 -16.34
N TYR A 149 -12.97 0.07 -16.48
CA TYR A 149 -12.08 0.20 -17.64
C TYR A 149 -12.80 -0.15 -18.94
N VAL A 150 -13.46 -1.31 -19.02
CA VAL A 150 -14.15 -1.73 -20.25
C VAL A 150 -15.37 -0.88 -20.59
N ASN A 151 -15.94 -0.18 -19.60
CA ASN A 151 -17.05 0.76 -19.79
C ASN A 151 -16.60 2.23 -19.91
N ASN A 152 -15.31 2.50 -20.13
CA ASN A 152 -14.74 3.85 -20.21
C ASN A 152 -15.09 4.75 -19.00
N ARG A 153 -15.17 4.17 -17.81
CA ARG A 153 -15.43 4.85 -16.54
C ARG A 153 -14.12 5.07 -15.75
N PRO A 154 -14.09 5.99 -14.77
CA PRO A 154 -12.91 6.22 -13.94
C PRO A 154 -12.47 4.95 -13.16
N ILE A 155 -11.36 4.33 -13.56
CA ILE A 155 -10.85 3.05 -13.01
C ILE A 155 -10.71 3.12 -11.48
N GLY A 156 -10.12 4.20 -10.96
CA GLY A 156 -9.86 4.37 -9.52
C GLY A 156 -11.09 4.69 -8.66
N ARG A 157 -12.32 4.52 -9.17
CA ARG A 157 -13.59 4.81 -8.50
C ARG A 157 -14.55 3.65 -8.67
N VAL A 158 -14.38 2.59 -7.85
CA VAL A 158 -15.14 1.33 -8.00
C VAL A 158 -16.65 1.48 -7.87
N LYS A 159 -17.14 2.51 -7.19
CA LYS A 159 -18.58 2.80 -7.08
C LYS A 159 -19.29 2.90 -8.43
N TYR A 160 -18.60 3.33 -9.49
CA TYR A 160 -19.20 3.45 -10.82
C TYR A 160 -19.43 2.10 -11.51
N ALA A 161 -18.74 1.05 -11.07
CA ALA A 161 -18.97 -0.31 -11.57
C ALA A 161 -20.20 -0.98 -10.92
N LEU A 162 -20.71 -0.41 -9.82
CA LEU A 162 -21.86 -0.92 -9.06
C LEU A 162 -23.20 -0.29 -9.50
N ASN A 163 -23.13 0.70 -10.36
CA ASN A 163 -24.27 1.40 -10.99
C ASN A 163 -24.25 1.04 -12.49
#